data_23080533d9d2b922b24c650aff88f3d4
#
_entry.id   23080533d9d2b922b24c650aff88f3d4
#
_cell.length_a   1.000
_cell.length_b   1.000
_cell.length_c   1.000
_cell.angle_alpha   90.00
_cell.angle_beta   90.00
_cell.angle_gamma   90.00
#
_symmetry.space_group_name_H-M   'P 1'
#
loop_
_entity.id
_entity.type
_entity.pdbx_description
1 polymer ?
#
loop_
_entity_poly.entity_id
_entity_poly.type
_entity_poly.pdbx_seq_one_letter_code
_entity_poly.pdbx_strand_id
1 'polypeptide(L)'
;TVIDHLFRSLQANRFLEALEETVDVARATGQRAEAYHLKAAGEKNWPKMAQAIAMVDAARAEGLDVSANMYAYTAGATGLTAALPPWVQAGGHDAMVARLKDPAIRARVLAEMRDPDVAWENLRLLAGSDERLILIEFHDPALKPLTGRTLAEVARERGTSGEETVLDLIVEDDSRVGA
;
A
#
# COMPACT_ATOMS: atom_id res chain seq x y z
N THR A 1 22.65 -2.91 11.10
CA THR A 1 21.27 -3.40 11.13
C THR A 1 20.44 -2.45 10.30
N VAL A 2 19.66 -2.97 9.37
CA VAL A 2 18.68 -2.20 8.60
C VAL A 2 17.35 -2.33 9.33
N ILE A 3 16.71 -1.21 9.65
CA ILE A 3 15.38 -1.18 10.24
C ILE A 3 14.44 -0.69 9.15
N ASP A 4 13.54 -1.55 8.75
CA ASP A 4 12.58 -1.29 7.71
C ASP A 4 11.17 -1.65 8.18
N HIS A 5 10.17 -0.91 7.77
CA HIS A 5 8.76 -1.19 8.03
C HIS A 5 8.48 -1.56 9.50
N LEU A 6 8.84 -0.70 10.42
CA LEU A 6 8.44 -0.84 11.80
C LEU A 6 6.90 -0.90 11.90
N PHE A 7 6.32 -0.85 13.04
CA PHE A 7 4.90 -1.11 13.31
C PHE A 7 3.90 -0.17 12.62
N ARG A 8 4.37 0.82 11.84
CA ARG A 8 3.53 1.81 11.17
C ARG A 8 3.95 1.95 9.72
N SER A 9 3.02 2.38 8.87
CA SER A 9 3.36 2.63 7.49
C SER A 9 4.23 3.87 7.32
N LEU A 10 5.36 3.68 6.66
CA LEU A 10 6.26 4.75 6.21
C LEU A 10 5.74 5.50 4.98
N GLN A 11 4.48 5.34 4.61
CA GLN A 11 4.01 5.81 3.31
C GLN A 11 2.78 6.72 3.37
N ALA A 12 1.89 6.53 4.34
CA ALA A 12 0.59 7.18 4.36
C ALA A 12 0.33 8.05 5.61
N ASN A 13 -0.81 7.91 6.24
CA ASN A 13 -1.31 8.87 7.23
C ASN A 13 -0.37 9.08 8.43
N ARG A 14 0.33 8.02 8.85
CA ARG A 14 1.26 8.03 9.99
C ARG A 14 2.73 8.05 9.56
N PHE A 15 3.00 8.55 8.39
CA PHE A 15 4.31 8.59 7.74
C PHE A 15 5.41 9.22 8.62
N LEU A 16 5.17 10.40 9.18
CA LEU A 16 6.17 11.07 10.03
C LEU A 16 6.40 10.34 11.35
N GLU A 17 5.33 9.80 11.96
CA GLU A 17 5.44 9.02 13.19
C GLU A 17 6.26 7.74 12.98
N ALA A 18 6.07 7.06 11.87
CA ALA A 18 6.82 5.86 11.54
C ALA A 18 8.32 6.17 11.32
N LEU A 19 8.62 7.31 10.68
CA LEU A 19 10.00 7.76 10.51
C LEU A 19 10.63 8.15 11.86
N GLU A 20 9.89 8.81 12.74
CA GLU A 20 10.33 9.16 14.09
C GLU A 20 10.65 7.89 14.91
N GLU A 21 9.79 6.86 14.87
CA GLU A 21 10.06 5.56 15.50
C GLU A 21 11.39 4.95 15.00
N THR A 22 11.67 5.04 13.70
CA THR A 22 12.94 4.57 13.12
C THR A 22 14.14 5.32 13.68
N VAL A 23 14.05 6.64 13.76
CA VAL A 23 15.11 7.49 14.33
C VAL A 23 15.28 7.22 15.82
N ASP A 24 14.19 7.05 16.57
CA ASP A 24 14.24 6.76 18.02
C ASP A 24 14.87 5.41 18.32
N VAL A 25 14.63 4.38 17.51
CA VAL A 25 15.32 3.10 17.64
C VAL A 25 16.83 3.27 17.41
N ALA A 26 17.23 4.01 16.38
CA ALA A 26 18.64 4.31 16.14
C ALA A 26 19.28 5.05 17.34
N ARG A 27 18.58 6.05 17.88
CA ARG A 27 19.02 6.84 19.04
C ARG A 27 19.15 5.99 20.30
N ALA A 28 18.18 5.13 20.57
CA ALA A 28 18.16 4.30 21.76
C ALA A 28 19.19 3.16 21.72
N THR A 29 19.51 2.64 20.54
CA THR A 29 20.35 1.45 20.39
C THR A 29 21.76 1.73 19.87
N GLY A 30 22.01 2.92 19.32
CA GLY A 30 23.25 3.24 18.59
C GLY A 30 23.42 2.44 17.29
N GLN A 31 22.37 1.77 16.82
CA GLN A 31 22.42 0.97 15.60
C GLN A 31 22.16 1.85 14.37
N ARG A 32 22.77 1.46 13.26
CA ARG A 32 22.46 2.03 11.96
C ARG A 32 21.00 1.77 11.58
N ALA A 33 20.31 2.80 11.09
CA ALA A 33 18.97 2.71 10.59
C ALA A 33 18.85 3.23 9.15
N GLU A 34 18.01 2.59 8.34
CA GLU A 34 17.71 3.06 7.00
C GLU A 34 16.20 3.06 6.78
N ALA A 35 15.64 4.23 6.41
CA ALA A 35 14.28 4.33 5.93
C ALA A 35 14.24 3.87 4.46
N TYR A 36 13.75 2.65 4.24
CA TYR A 36 13.72 2.02 2.92
C TYR A 36 12.58 2.57 2.06
N HIS A 37 12.86 2.85 0.76
CA HIS A 37 11.94 3.36 -0.25
C HIS A 37 11.03 4.49 0.25
N LEU A 38 11.61 5.52 0.84
CA LEU A 38 10.91 6.66 1.41
C LEU A 38 9.95 7.29 0.39
N LYS A 39 8.67 7.36 0.73
CA LYS A 39 7.64 8.00 -0.10
C LYS A 39 6.48 8.48 0.75
N ALA A 40 5.87 9.61 0.36
CA ALA A 40 4.65 10.12 0.94
C ALA A 40 3.46 9.71 0.05
N ALA A 41 2.83 8.59 0.35
CA ALA A 41 1.74 8.05 -0.44
C ALA A 41 0.43 8.79 -0.18
N GLY A 42 -0.30 9.08 -1.27
CA GLY A 42 -1.53 9.86 -1.26
C GLY A 42 -1.27 11.38 -1.22
N GLU A 43 -2.03 12.11 -2.02
CA GLU A 43 -1.84 13.53 -2.28
C GLU A 43 -1.80 14.39 -1.01
N LYS A 44 -2.64 14.07 -0.03
CA LYS A 44 -2.68 14.76 1.27
C LYS A 44 -1.39 14.62 2.10
N ASN A 45 -0.55 13.64 1.78
CA ASN A 45 0.70 13.39 2.49
C ASN A 45 1.92 14.03 1.80
N TRP A 46 1.84 14.46 0.54
CA TRP A 46 2.97 15.03 -0.18
C TRP A 46 3.67 16.18 0.56
N PRO A 47 2.96 17.12 1.21
CA PRO A 47 3.62 18.19 1.98
C PRO A 47 4.50 17.71 3.14
N LYS A 48 4.27 16.48 3.63
CA LYS A 48 5.03 15.90 4.75
C LYS A 48 6.45 15.50 4.34
N MET A 49 6.76 15.36 3.04
CA MET A 49 8.08 14.94 2.58
C MET A 49 9.19 15.89 3.04
N ALA A 50 8.94 17.21 3.00
CA ALA A 50 9.91 18.19 3.47
C ALA A 50 10.24 18.01 4.97
N GLN A 51 9.25 17.67 5.78
CA GLN A 51 9.44 17.38 7.20
C GLN A 51 10.22 16.06 7.41
N ALA A 52 9.92 15.04 6.63
CA ALA A 52 10.64 13.77 6.69
C ALA A 52 12.14 13.94 6.37
N ILE A 53 12.46 14.72 5.34
CA ILE A 53 13.86 15.05 5.00
C ILE A 53 14.54 15.78 6.18
N ALA A 54 13.87 16.79 6.73
CA ALA A 54 14.40 17.55 7.86
C ALA A 54 14.62 16.67 9.11
N MET A 55 13.78 15.67 9.36
CA MET A 55 13.95 14.72 10.46
C MET A 55 15.20 13.85 10.27
N VAL A 56 15.44 13.35 9.06
CA VAL A 56 16.65 12.57 8.74
C VAL A 56 17.90 13.44 8.88
N ASP A 57 17.86 14.68 8.38
CA ASP A 57 18.99 15.61 8.49
C ASP A 57 19.28 15.98 9.95
N ALA A 58 18.25 16.21 10.76
CA ALA A 58 18.41 16.47 12.20
C ALA A 58 19.02 15.27 12.93
N ALA A 59 18.57 14.04 12.66
CA ALA A 59 19.13 12.83 13.24
C ALA A 59 20.62 12.66 12.89
N ARG A 60 21.01 12.97 11.66
CA ARG A 60 22.41 12.98 11.24
C ARG A 60 23.25 14.06 11.96
N ALA A 61 22.67 15.25 12.17
CA ALA A 61 23.32 16.32 12.90
C ALA A 61 23.53 15.96 14.39
N GLU A 62 22.70 15.10 14.98
CA GLU A 62 22.90 14.49 16.29
C GLU A 62 24.03 13.46 16.30
N GLY A 63 24.57 13.05 15.15
CA GLY A 63 25.60 12.01 15.03
C GLY A 63 25.03 10.60 14.87
N LEU A 64 23.74 10.44 14.63
CA LEU A 64 23.13 9.13 14.39
C LEU A 64 23.44 8.65 12.97
N ASP A 65 23.69 7.34 12.81
CA ASP A 65 23.88 6.70 11.50
C ASP A 65 22.50 6.36 10.90
N VAL A 66 21.82 7.38 10.38
CA VAL A 66 20.51 7.27 9.74
C VAL A 66 20.62 7.61 8.28
N SER A 67 20.09 6.73 7.43
CA SER A 67 19.98 6.91 5.98
C SER A 67 18.56 6.70 5.49
N ALA A 68 18.32 7.14 4.26
CA ALA A 68 17.07 6.87 3.54
C ALA A 68 17.38 6.63 2.07
N ASN A 69 16.63 5.74 1.44
CA ASN A 69 16.64 5.59 -0.01
C ASN A 69 15.25 5.84 -0.59
N MET A 70 15.19 6.14 -1.86
CA MET A 70 13.95 6.31 -2.61
C MET A 70 14.17 5.94 -4.07
N TYR A 71 13.11 5.61 -4.77
CA TYR A 71 13.15 5.44 -6.22
C TYR A 71 12.64 6.70 -6.94
N ALA A 72 13.08 6.90 -8.18
CA ALA A 72 12.81 8.11 -8.97
C ALA A 72 11.49 8.03 -9.78
N TYR A 73 10.54 7.22 -9.36
CA TYR A 73 9.24 7.09 -10.02
C TYR A 73 8.15 7.83 -9.24
N THR A 74 7.18 8.38 -9.96
CA THR A 74 6.02 9.07 -9.38
C THR A 74 4.89 8.13 -8.98
N ALA A 75 5.14 6.82 -9.05
CA ALA A 75 4.21 5.75 -8.70
C ALA A 75 4.84 4.80 -7.67
N GLY A 76 4.02 4.15 -6.87
CA GLY A 76 4.39 3.01 -6.05
C GLY A 76 3.70 1.75 -6.57
N ALA A 77 4.26 0.58 -6.33
CA ALA A 77 3.67 -0.69 -6.72
C ALA A 77 3.61 -1.64 -5.54
N THR A 78 2.52 -2.42 -5.45
CA THR A 78 2.33 -3.47 -4.44
C THR A 78 1.27 -4.46 -4.91
N GLY A 79 1.03 -5.53 -4.16
CA GLY A 79 -0.07 -6.44 -4.44
C GLY A 79 -1.43 -5.76 -4.30
N LEU A 80 -2.36 -6.06 -5.21
CA LEU A 80 -3.71 -5.46 -5.22
C LEU A 80 -4.48 -5.74 -3.90
N THR A 81 -4.07 -6.76 -3.14
CA THR A 81 -4.59 -7.06 -1.80
C THR A 81 -4.39 -5.92 -0.78
N ALA A 82 -3.49 -4.97 -1.05
CA ALA A 82 -3.33 -3.78 -0.22
C ALA A 82 -4.54 -2.83 -0.26
N ALA A 83 -5.51 -3.07 -1.15
CA ALA A 83 -6.81 -2.41 -1.16
C ALA A 83 -7.83 -3.06 -0.22
N LEU A 84 -7.51 -4.20 0.44
CA LEU A 84 -8.43 -4.96 1.28
C LEU A 84 -8.28 -4.62 2.76
N PRO A 85 -9.37 -4.70 3.55
CA PRO A 85 -9.29 -4.65 5.01
C PRO A 85 -8.35 -5.74 5.54
N PRO A 86 -7.46 -5.44 6.52
CA PRO A 86 -6.47 -6.41 7.02
C PRO A 86 -7.07 -7.72 7.55
N TRP A 87 -8.25 -7.68 8.16
CA TRP A 87 -8.91 -8.88 8.72
C TRP A 87 -9.25 -9.91 7.64
N VAL A 88 -9.46 -9.48 6.38
CA VAL A 88 -9.74 -10.39 5.25
C VAL A 88 -8.55 -11.31 4.98
N GLN A 89 -7.34 -10.83 5.20
CA GLN A 89 -6.09 -11.54 4.95
C GLN A 89 -5.69 -12.50 6.09
N ALA A 90 -6.37 -12.45 7.23
CA ALA A 90 -6.05 -13.30 8.37
C ALA A 90 -6.18 -14.79 8.03
N GLY A 91 -5.20 -15.59 8.43
CA GLY A 91 -5.14 -17.03 8.12
C GLY A 91 -4.51 -17.39 6.79
N GLY A 92 -3.95 -16.39 6.10
CA GLY A 92 -3.19 -16.57 4.87
C GLY A 92 -4.04 -16.57 3.60
N HIS A 93 -3.40 -16.88 2.50
CA HIS A 93 -3.89 -16.75 1.14
C HIS A 93 -5.21 -17.53 0.89
N ASP A 94 -5.23 -18.83 1.13
CA ASP A 94 -6.40 -19.67 0.84
C ASP A 94 -7.64 -19.24 1.64
N ALA A 95 -7.41 -18.84 2.91
CA ALA A 95 -8.47 -18.34 3.77
C ALA A 95 -9.02 -16.99 3.27
N MET A 96 -8.17 -16.12 2.75
CA MET A 96 -8.56 -14.85 2.13
C MET A 96 -9.41 -15.09 0.88
N VAL A 97 -8.93 -15.91 -0.04
CA VAL A 97 -9.67 -16.23 -1.28
C VAL A 97 -11.02 -16.88 -0.98
N ALA A 98 -11.07 -17.79 0.00
CA ALA A 98 -12.33 -18.39 0.44
C ALA A 98 -13.32 -17.35 0.98
N ARG A 99 -12.85 -16.37 1.78
CA ARG A 99 -13.69 -15.27 2.27
C ARG A 99 -14.21 -14.39 1.14
N LEU A 100 -13.38 -14.06 0.17
CA LEU A 100 -13.79 -13.23 -0.96
C LEU A 100 -14.81 -13.91 -1.89
N LYS A 101 -14.93 -15.24 -1.83
CA LYS A 101 -15.96 -16.02 -2.52
C LYS A 101 -17.28 -16.10 -1.75
N ASP A 102 -17.29 -15.83 -0.43
CA ASP A 102 -18.52 -15.78 0.37
C ASP A 102 -19.27 -14.46 0.12
N PRO A 103 -20.55 -14.51 -0.34
CA PRO A 103 -21.29 -13.30 -0.70
C PRO A 103 -21.50 -12.33 0.48
N ALA A 104 -21.72 -12.85 1.69
CA ALA A 104 -21.96 -12.00 2.86
C ALA A 104 -20.66 -11.29 3.31
N ILE A 105 -19.55 -12.01 3.30
CA ILE A 105 -18.23 -11.45 3.60
C ILE A 105 -17.85 -10.43 2.52
N ARG A 106 -18.05 -10.77 1.25
CA ARG A 106 -17.77 -9.89 0.11
C ARG A 106 -18.53 -8.56 0.22
N ALA A 107 -19.82 -8.60 0.57
CA ALA A 107 -20.62 -7.38 0.76
C ALA A 107 -20.05 -6.48 1.87
N ARG A 108 -19.61 -7.07 2.98
CA ARG A 108 -18.95 -6.35 4.07
C ARG A 108 -17.61 -5.72 3.62
N VAL A 109 -16.78 -6.48 2.91
CA VAL A 109 -15.50 -6.00 2.36
C VAL A 109 -15.72 -4.80 1.46
N LEU A 110 -16.68 -4.88 0.53
CA LEU A 110 -17.04 -3.79 -0.37
C LEU A 110 -17.48 -2.53 0.38
N ALA A 111 -18.26 -2.67 1.46
CA ALA A 111 -18.68 -1.54 2.28
C ALA A 111 -17.48 -0.89 2.98
N GLU A 112 -16.58 -1.68 3.58
CA GLU A 112 -15.37 -1.17 4.23
C GLU A 112 -14.38 -0.54 3.23
N MET A 113 -14.23 -1.08 2.02
CA MET A 113 -13.36 -0.51 0.98
C MET A 113 -13.81 0.88 0.49
N ARG A 114 -15.10 1.20 0.61
CA ARG A 114 -15.69 2.49 0.20
C ARG A 114 -15.65 3.53 1.29
N ASP A 115 -15.46 3.13 2.55
CA ASP A 115 -15.43 4.03 3.69
C ASP A 115 -14.09 4.80 3.74
N PRO A 116 -14.08 6.13 3.60
CA PRO A 116 -12.86 6.93 3.64
C PRO A 116 -12.27 7.05 5.05
N ASP A 117 -13.04 6.73 6.08
CA ASP A 117 -12.67 6.90 7.50
C ASP A 117 -12.14 5.62 8.15
N VAL A 118 -11.83 4.59 7.34
CA VAL A 118 -11.25 3.34 7.85
C VAL A 118 -9.89 3.57 8.52
N ALA A 119 -9.63 2.80 9.57
CA ALA A 119 -8.40 2.90 10.36
C ALA A 119 -7.18 2.23 9.72
N TRP A 120 -7.32 1.64 8.53
CA TRP A 120 -6.26 0.96 7.78
C TRP A 120 -5.92 1.68 6.49
N GLU A 121 -4.75 1.40 5.91
CA GLU A 121 -4.32 1.99 4.65
C GLU A 121 -4.98 1.29 3.47
N ASN A 122 -6.01 1.91 2.92
CA ASN A 122 -6.62 1.50 1.67
C ASN A 122 -5.86 2.15 0.49
N LEU A 123 -4.94 1.40 -0.14
CA LEU A 123 -4.13 1.94 -1.24
C LEU A 123 -4.95 2.35 -2.45
N ARG A 124 -6.13 1.76 -2.68
CA ARG A 124 -7.04 2.22 -3.72
C ARG A 124 -7.53 3.64 -3.45
N LEU A 125 -7.95 3.94 -2.21
CA LEU A 125 -8.37 5.30 -1.84
C LEU A 125 -7.19 6.29 -1.86
N LEU A 126 -5.98 5.83 -1.51
CA LEU A 126 -4.77 6.66 -1.56
C LEU A 126 -4.38 7.05 -3.00
N ALA A 127 -4.66 6.22 -3.99
CA ALA A 127 -4.47 6.55 -5.39
C ALA A 127 -5.36 7.72 -5.85
N GLY A 128 -6.49 7.94 -5.17
CA GLY A 128 -7.43 9.03 -5.40
C GLY A 128 -8.46 8.74 -6.48
N SER A 129 -8.17 7.87 -7.45
CA SER A 129 -9.14 7.39 -8.44
C SER A 129 -8.69 6.08 -9.08
N ASP A 130 -9.64 5.34 -9.65
CA ASP A 130 -9.38 4.06 -10.35
C ASP A 130 -8.60 4.25 -11.67
N GLU A 131 -8.59 5.44 -12.24
CA GLU A 131 -7.77 5.80 -13.41
C GLU A 131 -6.27 5.88 -13.07
N ARG A 132 -5.94 6.05 -11.80
CA ARG A 132 -4.55 6.11 -11.31
C ARG A 132 -4.00 4.77 -10.86
N LEU A 133 -4.82 3.73 -10.83
CA LEU A 133 -4.41 2.36 -10.53
C LEU A 133 -4.15 1.61 -11.83
N ILE A 134 -2.89 1.28 -12.07
CA ILE A 134 -2.46 0.52 -13.25
C ILE A 134 -2.23 -0.92 -12.83
N LEU A 135 -2.95 -1.85 -13.43
CA LEU A 135 -2.86 -3.27 -13.13
C LEU A 135 -1.57 -3.87 -13.70
N ILE A 136 -0.87 -4.65 -12.88
CA ILE A 136 0.41 -5.27 -13.23
C ILE A 136 0.49 -6.71 -12.70
N GLU A 137 1.52 -7.46 -13.13
CA GLU A 137 1.96 -8.72 -12.52
C GLU A 137 0.93 -9.85 -12.47
N PHE A 138 0.06 -9.95 -13.48
CA PHE A 138 -0.86 -11.08 -13.56
C PHE A 138 -0.13 -12.41 -13.73
N HIS A 139 -0.50 -13.39 -12.90
CA HIS A 139 -0.01 -14.77 -12.98
C HIS A 139 -0.80 -15.58 -14.02
N ASP A 140 -2.13 -15.49 -14.00
CA ASP A 140 -2.99 -16.19 -14.96
C ASP A 140 -2.76 -15.66 -16.38
N PRO A 141 -2.38 -16.53 -17.34
CA PRO A 141 -2.21 -16.15 -18.74
C PRO A 141 -3.45 -15.47 -19.36
N ALA A 142 -4.66 -15.84 -18.93
CA ALA A 142 -5.90 -15.27 -19.43
C ALA A 142 -6.09 -13.80 -19.01
N LEU A 143 -5.49 -13.41 -17.88
CA LEU A 143 -5.57 -12.04 -17.33
C LEU A 143 -4.40 -11.15 -17.77
N LYS A 144 -3.31 -11.70 -18.29
CA LYS A 144 -2.14 -10.94 -18.75
C LYS A 144 -2.46 -9.81 -19.74
N PRO A 145 -3.46 -9.92 -20.65
CA PRO A 145 -3.85 -8.81 -21.51
C PRO A 145 -4.34 -7.55 -20.76
N LEU A 146 -4.67 -7.67 -19.47
CA LEU A 146 -5.06 -6.55 -18.62
C LEU A 146 -3.85 -5.76 -18.08
N THR A 147 -2.63 -6.29 -18.21
CA THR A 147 -1.40 -5.61 -17.76
C THR A 147 -1.23 -4.26 -18.44
N GLY A 148 -1.00 -3.22 -17.65
CA GLY A 148 -0.85 -1.84 -18.12
C GLY A 148 -2.17 -1.08 -18.30
N ARG A 149 -3.30 -1.74 -18.11
CA ARG A 149 -4.62 -1.08 -18.12
C ARG A 149 -4.95 -0.51 -16.75
N THR A 150 -5.76 0.54 -16.73
CA THR A 150 -6.24 1.09 -15.47
C THR A 150 -7.38 0.24 -14.89
N LEU A 151 -7.53 0.28 -13.56
CA LEU A 151 -8.66 -0.36 -12.89
C LEU A 151 -10.00 0.15 -13.43
N ALA A 152 -10.09 1.47 -13.72
CA ALA A 152 -11.29 2.09 -14.28
C ALA A 152 -11.67 1.52 -15.65
N GLU A 153 -10.70 1.26 -16.53
CA GLU A 153 -10.94 0.66 -17.84
C GLU A 153 -11.48 -0.76 -17.72
N VAL A 154 -10.88 -1.57 -16.86
CA VAL A 154 -11.29 -2.96 -16.65
C VAL A 154 -12.67 -3.04 -15.98
N ALA A 155 -12.91 -2.20 -14.96
CA ALA A 155 -14.21 -2.12 -14.29
C ALA A 155 -15.34 -1.76 -15.27
N ARG A 156 -15.09 -0.78 -16.15
CA ARG A 156 -16.05 -0.36 -17.18
C ARG A 156 -16.35 -1.50 -18.17
N GLU A 157 -15.35 -2.22 -18.62
CA GLU A 157 -15.50 -3.35 -19.54
C GLU A 157 -16.28 -4.49 -18.90
N ARG A 158 -16.05 -4.75 -17.60
CA ARG A 158 -16.76 -5.79 -16.84
C ARG A 158 -18.16 -5.36 -16.40
N GLY A 159 -18.50 -4.08 -16.47
CA GLY A 159 -19.75 -3.54 -15.95
C GLY A 159 -19.87 -3.61 -14.42
N THR A 160 -18.73 -3.55 -13.71
CA THR A 160 -18.62 -3.63 -12.25
C THR A 160 -18.05 -2.34 -11.68
N SER A 161 -18.18 -2.13 -10.37
CA SER A 161 -17.46 -1.06 -9.68
C SER A 161 -15.96 -1.38 -9.57
N GLY A 162 -15.14 -0.37 -9.29
CA GLY A 162 -13.70 -0.58 -9.08
C GLY A 162 -13.42 -1.53 -7.93
N GLU A 163 -14.15 -1.42 -6.80
CA GLU A 163 -14.01 -2.32 -5.66
C GLU A 163 -14.37 -3.77 -6.02
N GLU A 164 -15.48 -3.97 -6.73
CA GLU A 164 -15.88 -5.31 -7.20
C GLU A 164 -14.84 -5.90 -8.14
N THR A 165 -14.31 -5.09 -9.06
CA THR A 165 -13.23 -5.50 -9.97
C THR A 165 -11.97 -5.90 -9.20
N VAL A 166 -11.58 -5.16 -8.15
CA VAL A 166 -10.46 -5.55 -7.27
C VAL A 166 -10.67 -6.93 -6.68
N LEU A 167 -11.87 -7.19 -6.11
CA LEU A 167 -12.16 -8.49 -5.49
C LEU A 167 -12.17 -9.63 -6.52
N ASP A 168 -12.71 -9.37 -7.71
CA ASP A 168 -12.75 -10.36 -8.80
C ASP A 168 -11.34 -10.72 -9.26
N LEU A 169 -10.51 -9.73 -9.55
CA LEU A 169 -9.13 -9.94 -9.99
C LEU A 169 -8.28 -10.67 -8.95
N ILE A 170 -8.44 -10.36 -7.67
CA ILE A 170 -7.73 -11.07 -6.59
C ILE A 170 -8.13 -12.55 -6.54
N VAL A 171 -9.42 -12.85 -6.73
CA VAL A 171 -9.91 -14.24 -6.74
C VAL A 171 -9.50 -14.97 -8.01
N GLU A 172 -9.58 -14.33 -9.17
CA GLU A 172 -9.28 -14.91 -10.48
C GLU A 172 -7.78 -15.18 -10.65
N ASP A 173 -6.92 -14.26 -10.21
CA ASP A 173 -5.46 -14.36 -10.34
C ASP A 173 -4.79 -14.99 -9.11
N ASP A 174 -5.57 -15.62 -8.26
CA ASP A 174 -5.07 -16.27 -7.04
C ASP A 174 -4.20 -15.33 -6.19
N SER A 175 -4.67 -14.08 -6.03
CA SER A 175 -4.03 -12.95 -5.33
C SER A 175 -2.60 -12.56 -5.80
N ARG A 176 -2.22 -12.88 -7.02
CA ARG A 176 -0.90 -12.54 -7.58
C ARG A 176 -0.86 -11.17 -8.23
N VAL A 177 -2.01 -10.65 -8.64
CA VAL A 177 -2.12 -9.36 -9.31
C VAL A 177 -1.60 -8.22 -8.44
N GLY A 178 -0.81 -7.34 -9.07
CA GLY A 178 -0.32 -6.09 -8.50
C GLY A 178 -0.96 -4.85 -9.12
N ALA A 179 -0.72 -3.70 -8.53
CA ALA A 179 -1.09 -2.39 -9.06
C ALA A 179 -0.12 -1.30 -8.59
#